data_deafd73478d8a989e2fb59b066478a3b
#
_entry.id   deafd73478d8a989e2fb59b066478a3b
#
_cell.length_a   1.000
_cell.length_b   1.000
_cell.length_c   1.000
_cell.angle_alpha   90.00
_cell.angle_beta   90.00
_cell.angle_gamma   90.00
#
_symmetry.space_group_name_H-M   'P 1'
#
loop_
_entity.id
_entity.type
_entity.pdbx_description
1 polymer ?
#
loop_
_entity_poly.entity_id
_entity_poly.type
_entity_poly.pdbx_seq_one_letter_code
_entity_poly.pdbx_strand_id
1 'polypeptide(L)'
;MIRTAAALALALVALPASAEEAPYRPDCGRIDAFLGKLVADGRTVGASALVWKDGAEACFEAVGDADREAARPIARDTLFQIYSMTKPVTGVALMQLWEQGKFGLDDPLEWHLPEYAALKVADGENPDGSPILREPKRKVTIRDVLRHTAGFTYGADGEPQNAADRAWSRLQPLAFDKTLAEFSQAMAQVPLLYDPGAHWHYSAGVDVQARLVEVLSGQPFAEYVAQHIFQPLGMKDSGWKRTPADRARLASAYYAEAGALVPVPEALLLEPNFKGKPMTMGGAGIVTTVDDYMTFARMLLGQGTLNGTRILKPSTLRLMTTDQLDPRIPTENRQWLPGKGSGGFGIDLFVRTAPPQSPQENRGSVGEFFWDGFPSMLFWVDPAQDMAVVFATQKIPFDNAMHREFREAVYGADYQGPAGD
;
A
#
# COMPACT_ATOMS: atom_id res chain seq x y z
N MET A 1 3.58 65.95 -55.61
CA MET A 1 2.93 65.11 -54.65
C MET A 1 3.75 63.84 -54.53
N ILE A 2 4.61 63.75 -53.54
CA ILE A 2 5.51 62.62 -53.30
C ILE A 2 4.90 61.82 -52.14
N ARG A 3 4.53 60.58 -52.40
CA ARG A 3 4.02 59.63 -51.34
C ARG A 3 5.19 58.81 -50.81
N THR A 4 5.56 59.04 -49.56
CA THR A 4 6.52 58.23 -48.82
C THR A 4 5.80 57.04 -48.27
N ALA A 5 6.24 55.83 -48.65
CA ALA A 5 5.79 54.56 -48.05
C ALA A 5 6.71 54.20 -46.85
N ALA A 6 6.16 54.16 -45.69
CA ALA A 6 6.86 53.63 -44.48
C ALA A 6 6.78 52.08 -44.44
N ALA A 7 7.92 51.42 -44.48
CA ALA A 7 8.04 50.01 -44.29
C ALA A 7 8.10 49.71 -42.80
N LEU A 8 7.12 48.94 -42.29
CA LEU A 8 7.08 48.43 -40.91
C LEU A 8 7.91 47.14 -40.84
N ALA A 9 9.06 47.18 -40.20
CA ALA A 9 9.85 45.98 -39.93
C ALA A 9 9.28 45.24 -38.71
N LEU A 10 8.70 44.05 -38.91
CA LEU A 10 8.31 43.15 -37.84
C LEU A 10 9.58 42.45 -37.31
N ALA A 11 10.01 42.77 -36.10
CA ALA A 11 11.03 42.02 -35.39
C ALA A 11 10.39 40.76 -34.82
N LEU A 12 10.72 39.58 -35.38
CA LEU A 12 10.43 38.31 -34.76
C LEU A 12 11.34 38.17 -33.52
N VAL A 13 10.76 38.25 -32.33
CA VAL A 13 11.42 37.83 -31.09
C VAL A 13 11.36 36.31 -31.05
N ALA A 14 12.49 35.66 -31.31
CA ALA A 14 12.63 34.22 -31.05
C ALA A 14 12.57 34.02 -29.54
N LEU A 15 11.51 33.34 -29.04
CA LEU A 15 11.46 32.81 -27.69
C LEU A 15 12.58 31.76 -27.57
N PRO A 16 13.36 31.75 -26.47
CA PRO A 16 14.31 30.69 -26.25
C PRO A 16 13.53 29.36 -26.18
N ALA A 17 13.95 28.38 -26.98
CA ALA A 17 13.48 27.00 -26.83
C ALA A 17 13.77 26.58 -25.40
N SER A 18 12.75 26.21 -24.67
CA SER A 18 12.92 25.55 -23.38
C SER A 18 13.85 24.34 -23.62
N ALA A 19 15.00 24.33 -22.95
CA ALA A 19 15.84 23.13 -22.95
C ALA A 19 14.97 21.97 -22.46
N GLU A 20 14.72 21.01 -23.33
CA GLU A 20 14.06 19.75 -22.96
C GLU A 20 14.94 19.12 -21.86
N GLU A 21 14.44 19.10 -20.64
CA GLU A 21 15.16 18.47 -19.53
C GLU A 21 15.47 17.03 -19.93
N ALA A 22 16.75 16.65 -19.80
CA ALA A 22 17.14 15.28 -20.11
C ALA A 22 16.27 14.30 -19.29
N PRO A 23 15.75 13.22 -19.91
CA PRO A 23 14.86 12.30 -19.20
C PRO A 23 15.55 11.79 -17.94
N TYR A 24 14.83 11.85 -16.82
CA TYR A 24 15.31 11.37 -15.54
C TYR A 24 15.75 9.90 -15.67
N ARG A 25 16.92 9.57 -15.10
CA ARG A 25 17.44 8.20 -15.00
C ARG A 25 17.85 7.89 -13.56
N PRO A 26 17.42 6.76 -12.98
CA PRO A 26 17.88 6.34 -11.67
C PRO A 26 19.39 6.06 -11.69
N ASP A 27 20.07 6.42 -10.61
CA ASP A 27 21.49 6.15 -10.39
C ASP A 27 21.64 4.91 -9.51
N CYS A 28 21.96 3.77 -10.11
CA CYS A 28 22.12 2.49 -9.41
C CYS A 28 23.24 2.54 -8.37
N GLY A 29 24.35 3.24 -8.65
CA GLY A 29 25.43 3.41 -7.68
C GLY A 29 25.00 4.19 -6.43
N ARG A 30 24.14 5.19 -6.57
CA ARG A 30 23.55 5.91 -5.44
C ARG A 30 22.60 5.03 -4.64
N ILE A 31 21.81 4.18 -5.30
CA ILE A 31 20.92 3.21 -4.66
C ILE A 31 21.75 2.19 -3.88
N ASP A 32 22.76 1.58 -4.49
CA ASP A 32 23.65 0.62 -3.84
C ASP A 32 24.35 1.22 -2.62
N ALA A 33 24.92 2.42 -2.76
CA ALA A 33 25.55 3.14 -1.67
C ALA A 33 24.59 3.43 -0.50
N PHE A 34 23.32 3.74 -0.80
CA PHE A 34 22.29 3.93 0.22
C PHE A 34 21.97 2.62 0.96
N LEU A 35 21.76 1.51 0.23
CA LEU A 35 21.51 0.20 0.84
C LEU A 35 22.69 -0.24 1.71
N GLY A 36 23.92 -0.07 1.19
CA GLY A 36 25.14 -0.36 1.94
C GLY A 36 25.26 0.45 3.23
N LYS A 37 24.90 1.73 3.17
CA LYS A 37 24.86 2.60 4.35
C LYS A 37 23.82 2.15 5.39
N LEU A 38 22.63 1.75 4.96
CA LEU A 38 21.60 1.22 5.88
C LEU A 38 22.11 0.01 6.68
N VAL A 39 22.80 -0.90 6.01
CA VAL A 39 23.39 -2.10 6.65
C VAL A 39 24.56 -1.71 7.55
N ALA A 40 25.48 -0.87 7.08
CA ALA A 40 26.65 -0.42 7.84
C ALA A 40 26.28 0.36 9.11
N ASP A 41 25.22 1.18 9.05
CA ASP A 41 24.70 1.94 10.20
C ASP A 41 23.84 1.07 11.14
N GLY A 42 23.64 -0.22 10.84
CA GLY A 42 22.80 -1.13 11.63
C GLY A 42 21.31 -0.79 11.61
N ARG A 43 20.84 -0.07 10.60
CA ARG A 43 19.41 0.28 10.45
C ARG A 43 18.58 -0.85 9.86
N THR A 44 19.21 -1.75 9.11
CA THR A 44 18.64 -3.03 8.66
C THR A 44 19.72 -4.10 8.59
N VAL A 45 19.34 -5.37 8.61
CA VAL A 45 20.28 -6.50 8.41
C VAL A 45 20.57 -6.68 6.93
N GLY A 46 19.58 -6.42 6.09
CA GLY A 46 19.73 -6.44 4.65
C GLY A 46 18.56 -5.76 3.95
N ALA A 47 18.79 -5.36 2.72
CA ALA A 47 17.79 -4.72 1.87
C ALA A 47 18.02 -5.03 0.39
N SER A 48 16.95 -5.00 -0.39
CA SER A 48 17.05 -5.02 -1.85
C SER A 48 16.13 -3.97 -2.49
N ALA A 49 16.52 -3.50 -3.67
CA ALA A 49 15.77 -2.54 -4.45
C ALA A 49 15.72 -2.99 -5.91
N LEU A 50 14.55 -2.90 -6.52
CA LEU A 50 14.34 -3.16 -7.93
C LEU A 50 13.65 -1.94 -8.55
N VAL A 51 14.25 -1.36 -9.59
CA VAL A 51 13.74 -0.22 -10.33
C VAL A 51 13.47 -0.62 -11.77
N TRP A 52 12.25 -0.44 -12.21
CA TRP A 52 11.80 -0.57 -13.59
C TRP A 52 11.57 0.82 -14.17
N LYS A 53 12.16 1.11 -15.33
CA LYS A 53 12.09 2.42 -15.97
C LYS A 53 12.11 2.28 -17.48
N ASP A 54 11.25 3.04 -18.18
CA ASP A 54 11.22 3.10 -19.66
C ASP A 54 11.15 1.71 -20.32
N GLY A 55 10.30 0.84 -19.78
CA GLY A 55 10.08 -0.51 -20.32
C GLY A 55 11.15 -1.55 -20.01
N ALA A 56 12.15 -1.24 -19.16
CA ALA A 56 13.24 -2.16 -18.82
C ALA A 56 13.59 -2.13 -17.32
N GLU A 57 14.26 -3.17 -16.83
CA GLU A 57 14.91 -3.13 -15.54
C GLU A 57 16.09 -2.15 -15.61
N ALA A 58 16.02 -1.11 -14.78
CA ALA A 58 17.06 -0.10 -14.69
C ALA A 58 18.11 -0.46 -13.65
N CYS A 59 17.68 -0.91 -12.46
CA CYS A 59 18.56 -1.30 -11.36
C CYS A 59 17.97 -2.48 -10.59
N PHE A 60 18.84 -3.40 -10.19
CA PHE A 60 18.58 -4.35 -9.11
C PHE A 60 19.80 -4.35 -8.18
N GLU A 61 19.58 -3.98 -6.92
CA GLU A 61 20.62 -3.93 -5.90
C GLU A 61 20.16 -4.76 -4.69
N ALA A 62 21.10 -5.47 -4.06
CA ALA A 62 20.86 -6.30 -2.89
C ALA A 62 22.10 -6.29 -1.99
N VAL A 63 21.93 -5.90 -0.71
CA VAL A 63 23.01 -5.73 0.22
C VAL A 63 22.65 -6.34 1.58
N GLY A 64 23.61 -6.98 2.23
CA GLY A 64 23.46 -7.60 3.55
C GLY A 64 22.77 -8.96 3.50
N ASP A 65 22.22 -9.37 4.64
CA ASP A 65 21.73 -10.71 4.85
C ASP A 65 20.18 -10.75 4.87
N ALA A 66 19.63 -11.79 4.26
CA ALA A 66 18.26 -12.22 4.45
C ALA A 66 18.07 -12.88 5.83
N ASP A 67 19.12 -13.49 6.35
CA ASP A 67 19.18 -14.08 7.67
C ASP A 67 20.62 -13.96 8.18
N ARG A 68 20.86 -13.03 9.10
CA ARG A 68 22.19 -12.74 9.64
C ARG A 68 22.72 -13.91 10.47
N GLU A 69 21.89 -14.54 11.26
CA GLU A 69 22.24 -15.63 12.15
C GLU A 69 22.67 -16.89 11.38
N ALA A 70 22.09 -17.07 10.18
CA ALA A 70 22.45 -18.14 9.24
C ALA A 70 23.53 -17.71 8.22
N ALA A 71 24.02 -16.47 8.28
CA ALA A 71 24.92 -15.86 7.28
C ALA A 71 24.40 -16.06 5.83
N ARG A 72 23.09 -15.91 5.63
CA ARG A 72 22.43 -16.09 4.33
C ARG A 72 22.19 -14.71 3.70
N PRO A 73 22.90 -14.39 2.60
CA PRO A 73 22.76 -13.08 1.96
C PRO A 73 21.38 -12.92 1.33
N ILE A 74 20.97 -11.66 1.13
CA ILE A 74 19.83 -11.35 0.26
C ILE A 74 20.18 -11.75 -1.18
N ALA A 75 19.27 -12.51 -1.80
CA ALA A 75 19.33 -12.92 -3.18
C ALA A 75 18.07 -12.44 -3.93
N ARG A 76 18.11 -12.49 -5.25
CA ARG A 76 17.00 -12.05 -6.10
C ARG A 76 15.72 -12.83 -5.84
N ASP A 77 15.84 -14.09 -5.45
CA ASP A 77 14.73 -14.97 -5.13
C ASP A 77 14.38 -15.01 -3.64
N THR A 78 14.93 -14.10 -2.84
CA THR A 78 14.57 -13.95 -1.42
C THR A 78 13.09 -13.65 -1.29
N LEU A 79 12.43 -14.40 -0.43
CA LEU A 79 11.03 -14.20 -0.09
C LEU A 79 10.89 -13.20 1.06
N PHE A 80 9.94 -12.30 0.96
CA PHE A 80 9.63 -11.30 1.97
C PHE A 80 8.17 -11.39 2.38
N GLN A 81 7.88 -11.20 3.66
CA GLN A 81 6.52 -10.92 4.13
C GLN A 81 6.22 -9.44 3.87
N ILE A 82 5.30 -9.16 2.96
CA ILE A 82 5.07 -7.79 2.49
C ILE A 82 4.04 -7.01 3.30
N TYR A 83 3.38 -7.65 4.27
CA TYR A 83 2.38 -7.01 5.14
C TYR A 83 1.40 -6.13 4.34
N SER A 84 1.32 -4.85 4.66
CA SER A 84 0.33 -3.94 4.08
C SER A 84 0.49 -3.69 2.58
N MET A 85 1.61 -4.06 1.96
CA MET A 85 1.70 -4.11 0.50
C MET A 85 0.77 -5.20 -0.11
N THR A 86 0.15 -6.04 0.71
CA THR A 86 -0.97 -6.93 0.31
C THR A 86 -2.21 -6.15 -0.14
N LYS A 87 -2.47 -4.97 0.45
CA LYS A 87 -3.72 -4.22 0.26
C LYS A 87 -4.04 -3.85 -1.18
N PRO A 88 -3.09 -3.32 -1.98
CA PRO A 88 -3.36 -3.04 -3.38
C PRO A 88 -3.75 -4.27 -4.20
N VAL A 89 -3.22 -5.44 -3.85
CA VAL A 89 -3.59 -6.71 -4.50
C VAL A 89 -5.03 -7.08 -4.17
N THR A 90 -5.44 -6.90 -2.91
CA THR A 90 -6.83 -7.12 -2.47
C THR A 90 -7.78 -6.14 -3.15
N GLY A 91 -7.41 -4.86 -3.23
CA GLY A 91 -8.17 -3.85 -3.96
C GLY A 91 -8.38 -4.21 -5.43
N VAL A 92 -7.32 -4.68 -6.11
CA VAL A 92 -7.41 -5.16 -7.50
C VAL A 92 -8.39 -6.33 -7.61
N ALA A 93 -8.33 -7.31 -6.70
CA ALA A 93 -9.24 -8.46 -6.70
C ALA A 93 -10.71 -8.03 -6.55
N LEU A 94 -10.99 -7.12 -5.62
CA LEU A 94 -12.35 -6.63 -5.42
C LEU A 94 -12.83 -5.79 -6.62
N MET A 95 -11.96 -4.96 -7.20
CA MET A 95 -12.30 -4.15 -8.37
C MET A 95 -12.50 -4.97 -9.65
N GLN A 96 -11.93 -6.16 -9.78
CA GLN A 96 -12.31 -7.12 -10.83
C GLN A 96 -13.78 -7.53 -10.71
N LEU A 97 -14.26 -7.76 -9.49
CA LEU A 97 -15.68 -8.11 -9.25
C LEU A 97 -16.60 -6.91 -9.47
N TRP A 98 -16.13 -5.70 -9.18
CA TRP A 98 -16.85 -4.48 -9.56
C TRP A 98 -16.98 -4.33 -11.08
N GLU A 99 -15.92 -4.60 -11.85
CA GLU A 99 -15.99 -4.62 -13.32
C GLU A 99 -16.98 -5.64 -13.89
N GLN A 100 -17.23 -6.71 -13.15
CA GLN A 100 -18.23 -7.73 -13.48
C GLN A 100 -19.65 -7.33 -13.05
N GLY A 101 -19.83 -6.15 -12.44
CA GLY A 101 -21.13 -5.67 -11.97
C GLY A 101 -21.67 -6.42 -10.75
N LYS A 102 -20.81 -7.05 -9.96
CA LYS A 102 -21.22 -7.82 -8.78
C LYS A 102 -21.69 -6.93 -7.62
N PHE A 103 -21.28 -5.66 -7.59
CA PHE A 103 -21.69 -4.67 -6.60
C PHE A 103 -21.51 -3.24 -7.13
N GLY A 104 -22.20 -2.28 -6.52
CA GLY A 104 -21.98 -0.86 -6.68
C GLY A 104 -21.05 -0.30 -5.59
N LEU A 105 -20.22 0.70 -5.91
CA LEU A 105 -19.32 1.29 -4.92
C LEU A 105 -20.06 1.91 -3.72
N ASP A 106 -21.25 2.46 -3.99
CA ASP A 106 -22.08 3.13 -2.98
C ASP A 106 -23.14 2.21 -2.37
N ASP A 107 -23.10 0.90 -2.69
CA ASP A 107 -23.96 -0.08 -2.04
C ASP A 107 -23.68 -0.10 -0.54
N PRO A 108 -24.71 -0.15 0.31
CA PRO A 108 -24.54 -0.45 1.73
C PRO A 108 -23.80 -1.79 1.92
N LEU A 109 -22.77 -1.79 2.77
CA LEU A 109 -21.99 -2.99 3.08
C LEU A 109 -22.87 -4.17 3.51
N GLU A 110 -23.91 -3.88 4.29
CA GLU A 110 -24.86 -4.87 4.82
C GLU A 110 -25.65 -5.63 3.76
N TRP A 111 -25.71 -5.13 2.51
CA TRP A 111 -26.38 -5.86 1.42
C TRP A 111 -25.60 -7.11 0.99
N HIS A 112 -24.27 -7.08 1.18
CA HIS A 112 -23.38 -8.17 0.79
C HIS A 112 -22.87 -8.93 2.01
N LEU A 113 -22.74 -8.26 3.16
CA LEU A 113 -22.31 -8.80 4.45
C LEU A 113 -23.34 -8.43 5.53
N PRO A 114 -24.43 -9.20 5.68
CA PRO A 114 -25.56 -8.86 6.57
C PRO A 114 -25.18 -8.67 8.04
N GLU A 115 -24.08 -9.27 8.49
CA GLU A 115 -23.55 -9.11 9.84
C GLU A 115 -23.25 -7.65 10.20
N TYR A 116 -23.00 -6.78 9.23
CA TYR A 116 -22.73 -5.34 9.44
C TYR A 116 -23.99 -4.47 9.56
N ALA A 117 -25.18 -5.04 9.51
CA ALA A 117 -26.43 -4.28 9.57
C ALA A 117 -26.66 -3.56 10.91
N ALA A 118 -26.09 -4.10 12.00
CA ALA A 118 -26.27 -3.59 13.37
C ALA A 118 -25.08 -2.77 13.90
N LEU A 119 -24.21 -2.27 13.00
CA LEU A 119 -23.06 -1.44 13.39
C LEU A 119 -23.51 -0.22 14.21
N LYS A 120 -22.74 0.10 15.26
CA LYS A 120 -22.90 1.28 16.13
C LYS A 120 -21.62 2.11 16.12
N VAL A 121 -21.74 3.39 16.44
CA VAL A 121 -20.59 4.29 16.64
C VAL A 121 -20.35 4.41 18.15
N ALA A 122 -19.09 4.33 18.58
CA ALA A 122 -18.69 4.64 19.95
C ALA A 122 -18.80 6.16 20.18
N ASP A 123 -19.58 6.56 21.16
CA ASP A 123 -19.93 7.98 21.44
C ASP A 123 -19.60 8.37 22.89
N GLY A 124 -18.54 7.80 23.42
CA GLY A 124 -18.09 8.03 24.79
C GLY A 124 -18.35 6.84 25.72
N GLU A 125 -18.29 7.12 27.04
CA GLU A 125 -18.41 6.12 28.10
C GLU A 125 -19.24 6.64 29.25
N ASN A 126 -20.00 5.74 29.88
CA ASN A 126 -20.71 6.01 31.12
C ASN A 126 -19.71 6.06 32.29
N PRO A 127 -20.11 6.61 33.46
CA PRO A 127 -19.25 6.65 34.64
C PRO A 127 -18.78 5.28 35.15
N ASP A 128 -19.48 4.22 34.82
CA ASP A 128 -19.11 2.82 35.14
C ASP A 128 -18.18 2.19 34.13
N GLY A 129 -17.73 2.95 33.09
CA GLY A 129 -16.85 2.46 32.03
C GLY A 129 -17.57 1.69 30.89
N SER A 130 -18.89 1.53 30.97
CA SER A 130 -19.66 0.93 29.87
C SER A 130 -19.73 1.88 28.68
N PRO A 131 -19.68 1.37 27.42
CA PRO A 131 -19.69 2.21 26.24
C PRO A 131 -21.05 2.88 26.02
N ILE A 132 -21.03 4.14 25.62
CA ILE A 132 -22.18 4.81 25.01
C ILE A 132 -22.10 4.52 23.51
N LEU A 133 -23.14 3.89 22.97
CA LEU A 133 -23.23 3.54 21.56
C LEU A 133 -24.44 4.23 20.92
N ARG A 134 -24.25 4.74 19.71
CA ARG A 134 -25.35 5.35 18.93
C ARG A 134 -25.41 4.78 17.51
N GLU A 135 -26.50 5.04 16.82
CA GLU A 135 -26.63 4.74 15.39
C GLU A 135 -25.63 5.60 14.59
N PRO A 136 -25.00 5.04 13.54
CA PRO A 136 -24.26 5.84 12.59
C PRO A 136 -25.20 6.77 11.81
N LYS A 137 -24.71 7.95 11.43
CA LYS A 137 -25.50 8.94 10.66
C LYS A 137 -25.94 8.42 9.29
N ARG A 138 -25.25 7.46 8.74
CA ARG A 138 -25.60 6.72 7.53
C ARG A 138 -25.00 5.32 7.57
N LYS A 139 -25.45 4.45 6.70
CA LYS A 139 -24.84 3.11 6.52
C LYS A 139 -23.42 3.21 5.99
N VAL A 140 -22.57 2.26 6.36
CA VAL A 140 -21.25 2.07 5.74
C VAL A 140 -21.46 1.60 4.31
N THR A 141 -20.77 2.21 3.36
CA THR A 141 -20.76 1.77 1.95
C THR A 141 -19.49 0.99 1.62
N ILE A 142 -19.49 0.24 0.52
CA ILE A 142 -18.29 -0.45 0.04
C ILE A 142 -17.18 0.58 -0.28
N ARG A 143 -17.53 1.75 -0.85
CA ARG A 143 -16.60 2.86 -1.07
C ARG A 143 -15.90 3.29 0.22
N ASP A 144 -16.61 3.35 1.35
CA ASP A 144 -16.00 3.70 2.64
C ASP A 144 -14.97 2.65 3.09
N VAL A 145 -15.25 1.39 2.84
CA VAL A 145 -14.33 0.27 3.15
C VAL A 145 -13.07 0.35 2.28
N LEU A 146 -13.23 0.62 0.97
CA LEU A 146 -12.15 0.71 -0.01
C LEU A 146 -11.17 1.87 0.25
N ARG A 147 -11.61 2.94 0.91
CA ARG A 147 -10.81 4.15 1.15
C ARG A 147 -10.54 4.45 2.63
N HIS A 148 -10.75 3.48 3.54
CA HIS A 148 -10.55 3.63 4.98
C HIS A 148 -11.38 4.76 5.64
N THR A 149 -12.60 5.01 5.16
CA THR A 149 -13.51 5.99 5.75
C THR A 149 -14.74 5.35 6.40
N ALA A 150 -14.75 4.04 6.60
CA ALA A 150 -15.85 3.31 7.21
C ALA A 150 -16.00 3.56 8.73
N GLY A 151 -14.93 4.03 9.39
CA GLY A 151 -14.86 4.13 10.85
C GLY A 151 -14.36 2.86 11.55
N PHE A 152 -13.85 1.89 10.80
CA PHE A 152 -13.20 0.69 11.34
C PHE A 152 -11.86 1.01 11.99
N THR A 153 -11.31 0.06 12.75
CA THR A 153 -10.03 0.18 13.47
C THR A 153 -9.16 -1.08 13.29
N TYR A 154 -7.90 -0.98 13.72
CA TYR A 154 -7.01 -2.10 14.06
C TYR A 154 -6.86 -2.29 15.58
N GLY A 155 -7.66 -1.56 16.39
CA GLY A 155 -7.44 -1.47 17.84
C GLY A 155 -6.28 -0.53 18.18
N ALA A 156 -5.92 -0.48 19.46
CA ALA A 156 -4.81 0.32 19.94
C ALA A 156 -3.50 -0.48 19.97
N ASP A 157 -2.40 0.19 19.66
CA ASP A 157 -1.05 -0.31 19.96
C ASP A 157 -0.78 -0.09 21.47
N GLY A 158 -1.11 -1.07 22.30
CA GLY A 158 -0.99 -1.00 23.76
C GLY A 158 -2.35 -1.03 24.46
N GLU A 159 -2.50 -0.23 25.54
CA GLU A 159 -3.72 -0.21 26.33
C GLU A 159 -4.91 0.37 25.53
N PRO A 160 -6.09 -0.28 25.56
CA PRO A 160 -7.29 0.20 24.89
C PRO A 160 -7.71 1.59 25.35
N GLN A 161 -7.89 2.53 24.41
CA GLN A 161 -8.20 3.93 24.69
C GLN A 161 -9.71 4.25 24.65
N ASN A 162 -10.51 3.38 24.03
CA ASN A 162 -11.93 3.58 23.80
C ASN A 162 -12.70 2.26 23.71
N ALA A 163 -13.99 2.33 23.53
CA ALA A 163 -14.86 1.16 23.43
C ALA A 163 -14.55 0.25 22.24
N ALA A 164 -14.13 0.83 21.11
CA ALA A 164 -13.76 0.06 19.92
C ALA A 164 -12.47 -0.74 20.17
N ASP A 165 -11.47 -0.14 20.79
CA ASP A 165 -10.20 -0.83 21.14
C ASP A 165 -10.45 -1.97 22.13
N ARG A 166 -11.29 -1.76 23.16
CA ARG A 166 -11.66 -2.83 24.10
C ARG A 166 -12.42 -3.97 23.43
N ALA A 167 -13.33 -3.64 22.52
CA ALA A 167 -14.04 -4.67 21.76
C ALA A 167 -13.08 -5.43 20.85
N TRP A 168 -12.16 -4.73 20.15
CA TRP A 168 -11.13 -5.31 19.33
C TRP A 168 -10.24 -6.28 20.13
N SER A 169 -9.70 -5.84 21.27
CA SER A 169 -8.83 -6.67 22.12
C SER A 169 -9.54 -7.91 22.65
N ARG A 170 -10.84 -7.78 23.01
CA ARG A 170 -11.64 -8.93 23.48
C ARG A 170 -11.99 -9.92 22.37
N LEU A 171 -12.36 -9.43 21.19
CA LEU A 171 -12.86 -10.25 20.07
C LEU A 171 -11.74 -10.82 19.21
N GLN A 172 -10.57 -10.15 19.21
CA GLN A 172 -9.40 -10.52 18.41
C GLN A 172 -9.78 -10.88 16.97
N PRO A 173 -10.38 -9.97 16.18
CA PRO A 173 -10.92 -10.32 14.87
C PRO A 173 -9.88 -10.96 13.95
N LEU A 174 -8.62 -10.47 13.96
CA LEU A 174 -7.52 -10.98 13.13
C LEU A 174 -6.73 -12.13 13.73
N ALA A 175 -7.29 -12.87 14.72
CA ALA A 175 -6.62 -14.08 15.23
C ALA A 175 -6.43 -15.11 14.11
N PHE A 176 -5.23 -15.70 14.03
CA PHE A 176 -4.81 -16.53 12.90
C PHE A 176 -5.57 -17.87 12.76
N ASP A 177 -6.26 -18.30 13.81
CA ASP A 177 -7.11 -19.49 13.82
C ASP A 177 -8.54 -19.23 13.30
N LYS A 178 -8.88 -17.99 12.99
CA LYS A 178 -10.16 -17.62 12.38
C LYS A 178 -10.11 -17.70 10.85
N THR A 179 -11.24 -17.99 10.25
CA THR A 179 -11.50 -17.76 8.83
C THR A 179 -11.87 -16.31 8.57
N LEU A 180 -11.88 -15.86 7.30
CA LEU A 180 -12.38 -14.51 6.95
C LEU A 180 -13.86 -14.33 7.31
N ALA A 181 -14.67 -15.39 7.30
CA ALA A 181 -16.06 -15.33 7.75
C ALA A 181 -16.16 -15.06 9.26
N GLU A 182 -15.37 -15.77 10.08
CA GLU A 182 -15.32 -15.54 11.53
C GLU A 182 -14.70 -14.20 11.89
N PHE A 183 -13.70 -13.74 11.13
CA PHE A 183 -13.18 -12.37 11.19
C PHE A 183 -14.31 -11.36 10.98
N SER A 184 -15.07 -11.48 9.89
CA SER A 184 -16.14 -10.57 9.52
C SER A 184 -17.21 -10.50 10.64
N GLN A 185 -17.62 -11.64 11.18
CA GLN A 185 -18.57 -11.71 12.30
C GLN A 185 -18.03 -11.03 13.57
N ALA A 186 -16.75 -11.22 13.88
CA ALA A 186 -16.12 -10.57 15.03
C ALA A 186 -15.97 -9.06 14.80
N MET A 187 -15.53 -8.65 13.61
CA MET A 187 -15.36 -7.24 13.24
C MET A 187 -16.66 -6.46 13.26
N ALA A 188 -17.77 -7.08 12.86
CA ALA A 188 -19.10 -6.48 12.89
C ALA A 188 -19.61 -6.15 14.32
N GLN A 189 -18.99 -6.73 15.36
CA GLN A 189 -19.27 -6.44 16.76
C GLN A 189 -18.38 -5.35 17.36
N VAL A 190 -17.33 -4.91 16.63
CA VAL A 190 -16.49 -3.78 17.04
C VAL A 190 -17.20 -2.49 16.67
N PRO A 191 -17.47 -1.58 17.62
CA PRO A 191 -18.07 -0.29 17.30
C PRO A 191 -17.17 0.52 16.35
N LEU A 192 -17.78 1.31 15.48
CA LEU A 192 -17.07 2.27 14.65
C LEU A 192 -16.48 3.37 15.53
N LEU A 193 -15.25 3.81 15.22
CA LEU A 193 -14.62 4.97 15.87
C LEU A 193 -15.30 6.29 15.49
N TYR A 194 -15.82 6.37 14.25
CA TYR A 194 -16.36 7.59 13.66
C TYR A 194 -17.57 7.26 12.78
N ASP A 195 -18.38 8.27 12.51
CA ASP A 195 -19.43 8.15 11.48
C ASP A 195 -18.79 7.83 10.11
N PRO A 196 -19.40 6.95 9.32
CA PRO A 196 -18.91 6.64 7.97
C PRO A 196 -18.73 7.90 7.12
N GLY A 197 -17.53 8.07 6.56
CA GLY A 197 -17.15 9.22 5.75
C GLY A 197 -16.66 10.44 6.52
N ALA A 198 -16.59 10.42 7.86
CA ALA A 198 -16.15 11.55 8.65
C ALA A 198 -14.62 11.67 8.79
N HIS A 199 -13.92 10.54 8.81
CA HIS A 199 -12.47 10.46 8.99
C HIS A 199 -11.87 9.47 8.00
N TRP A 200 -10.64 9.74 7.59
CA TRP A 200 -9.76 8.70 7.08
C TRP A 200 -9.02 8.07 8.28
N HIS A 201 -9.25 6.79 8.51
CA HIS A 201 -8.65 6.05 9.61
C HIS A 201 -8.21 4.66 9.13
N TYR A 202 -6.91 4.40 9.15
CA TYR A 202 -6.33 3.14 8.72
C TYR A 202 -6.83 1.97 9.54
N SER A 203 -7.27 0.89 8.89
CA SER A 203 -8.06 -0.13 9.57
C SER A 203 -8.03 -1.49 8.88
N ALA A 204 -8.57 -2.50 9.57
CA ALA A 204 -8.84 -3.84 9.03
C ALA A 204 -9.95 -3.87 7.94
N GLY A 205 -10.31 -2.71 7.37
CA GLY A 205 -11.27 -2.63 6.28
C GLY A 205 -10.87 -3.47 5.06
N VAL A 206 -9.56 -3.65 4.80
CA VAL A 206 -9.09 -4.46 3.67
C VAL A 206 -9.30 -5.96 3.90
N ASP A 207 -9.37 -6.41 5.15
CA ASP A 207 -9.76 -7.78 5.47
C ASP A 207 -11.28 -7.98 5.27
N VAL A 208 -12.08 -6.91 5.45
CA VAL A 208 -13.50 -6.90 5.05
C VAL A 208 -13.62 -6.97 3.52
N GLN A 209 -12.74 -6.29 2.76
CA GLN A 209 -12.68 -6.43 1.30
C GLN A 209 -12.36 -7.87 0.89
N ALA A 210 -11.41 -8.54 1.55
CA ALA A 210 -11.11 -9.94 1.29
C ALA A 210 -12.34 -10.84 1.51
N ARG A 211 -13.12 -10.59 2.57
CA ARG A 211 -14.39 -11.28 2.80
C ARG A 211 -15.43 -10.97 1.71
N LEU A 212 -15.51 -9.72 1.23
CA LEU A 212 -16.36 -9.38 0.08
C LEU A 212 -15.97 -10.16 -1.17
N VAL A 213 -14.67 -10.32 -1.44
CA VAL A 213 -14.19 -11.14 -2.57
C VAL A 213 -14.72 -12.57 -2.44
N GLU A 214 -14.66 -13.19 -1.25
CA GLU A 214 -15.20 -14.55 -1.05
C GLU A 214 -16.70 -14.63 -1.34
N VAL A 215 -17.47 -13.71 -0.78
CA VAL A 215 -18.95 -13.74 -0.93
C VAL A 215 -19.37 -13.48 -2.36
N LEU A 216 -18.74 -12.49 -3.02
CA LEU A 216 -19.12 -12.08 -4.37
C LEU A 216 -18.64 -13.04 -5.47
N SER A 217 -17.50 -13.73 -5.23
CA SER A 217 -16.95 -14.70 -6.18
C SER A 217 -17.43 -16.13 -5.93
N GLY A 218 -17.80 -16.45 -4.70
CA GLY A 218 -18.07 -17.83 -4.27
C GLY A 218 -16.79 -18.67 -4.10
N GLN A 219 -15.60 -18.07 -4.05
CA GLN A 219 -14.31 -18.74 -3.95
C GLN A 219 -13.56 -18.28 -2.69
N PRO A 220 -12.70 -19.13 -2.09
CA PRO A 220 -11.78 -18.67 -1.06
C PRO A 220 -10.89 -17.51 -1.58
N PHE A 221 -10.68 -16.49 -0.74
CA PHE A 221 -10.00 -15.26 -1.16
C PHE A 221 -8.61 -15.50 -1.77
N ALA A 222 -7.76 -16.28 -1.09
CA ALA A 222 -6.41 -16.57 -1.59
C ALA A 222 -6.41 -17.34 -2.93
N GLU A 223 -7.40 -18.20 -3.15
CA GLU A 223 -7.57 -18.94 -4.41
C GLU A 223 -8.02 -18.00 -5.53
N TYR A 224 -8.96 -17.10 -5.23
CA TYR A 224 -9.39 -16.08 -6.19
C TYR A 224 -8.20 -15.24 -6.66
N VAL A 225 -7.41 -14.70 -5.73
CA VAL A 225 -6.23 -13.88 -6.06
C VAL A 225 -5.20 -14.69 -6.85
N ALA A 226 -4.93 -15.93 -6.46
CA ALA A 226 -4.01 -16.79 -7.18
C ALA A 226 -4.45 -17.02 -8.64
N GLN A 227 -5.72 -17.31 -8.86
CA GLN A 227 -6.27 -17.62 -10.20
C GLN A 227 -6.42 -16.39 -11.09
N HIS A 228 -6.78 -15.25 -10.52
CA HIS A 228 -7.15 -14.05 -11.29
C HIS A 228 -6.08 -12.96 -11.34
N ILE A 229 -5.03 -13.05 -10.51
CA ILE A 229 -3.93 -12.08 -10.48
C ILE A 229 -2.57 -12.77 -10.61
N PHE A 230 -2.20 -13.68 -9.70
CA PHE A 230 -0.85 -14.20 -9.66
C PHE A 230 -0.53 -15.11 -10.85
N GLN A 231 -1.37 -16.09 -11.15
CA GLN A 231 -1.16 -17.01 -12.26
C GLN A 231 -1.15 -16.30 -13.63
N PRO A 232 -2.12 -15.41 -13.95
CA PRO A 232 -2.09 -14.68 -15.21
C PRO A 232 -0.87 -13.77 -15.37
N LEU A 233 -0.31 -13.26 -14.28
CA LEU A 233 0.89 -12.41 -14.28
C LEU A 233 2.20 -13.24 -14.18
N GLY A 234 2.13 -14.54 -13.92
CA GLY A 234 3.32 -15.38 -13.72
C GLY A 234 4.01 -15.17 -12.37
N MET A 235 3.32 -14.63 -11.37
CA MET A 235 3.81 -14.38 -10.00
C MET A 235 3.81 -15.69 -9.18
N LYS A 236 4.73 -16.58 -9.49
CA LYS A 236 4.77 -17.96 -8.96
C LYS A 236 5.21 -18.06 -7.50
N ASP A 237 5.93 -17.05 -7.01
CA ASP A 237 6.47 -16.99 -5.67
C ASP A 237 5.58 -16.16 -4.72
N SER A 238 4.37 -15.78 -5.16
CA SER A 238 3.42 -14.96 -4.39
C SER A 238 2.29 -15.78 -3.80
N GLY A 239 1.86 -15.46 -2.56
CA GLY A 239 0.69 -16.07 -1.92
C GLY A 239 0.74 -16.11 -0.41
N TRP A 240 -0.31 -16.67 0.19
CA TRP A 240 -0.47 -16.79 1.65
C TRP A 240 0.12 -18.06 2.22
N LYS A 241 -0.01 -19.20 1.51
CA LYS A 241 0.51 -20.49 1.95
C LYS A 241 1.89 -20.73 1.41
N ARG A 242 2.79 -21.22 2.25
CA ARG A 242 4.18 -21.53 1.94
C ARG A 242 4.50 -22.99 2.28
N THR A 243 5.44 -23.56 1.54
CA THR A 243 5.97 -24.89 1.80
C THR A 243 7.17 -24.81 2.74
N PRO A 244 7.54 -25.91 3.42
CA PRO A 244 8.78 -25.95 4.21
C PRO A 244 10.03 -25.61 3.41
N ALA A 245 10.07 -25.89 2.11
CA ALA A 245 11.19 -25.53 1.22
C ALA A 245 11.35 -24.00 1.06
N ASP A 246 10.27 -23.24 1.12
CA ASP A 246 10.33 -21.78 1.00
C ASP A 246 11.04 -21.11 2.18
N ARG A 247 11.15 -21.80 3.34
CA ARG A 247 11.88 -21.26 4.51
C ARG A 247 13.33 -20.95 4.22
N ALA A 248 13.98 -21.72 3.37
CA ALA A 248 15.38 -21.50 2.98
C ALA A 248 15.57 -20.17 2.20
N ARG A 249 14.49 -19.63 1.63
CA ARG A 249 14.49 -18.38 0.86
C ARG A 249 13.90 -17.20 1.63
N LEU A 250 13.24 -17.45 2.78
CA LEU A 250 12.50 -16.42 3.51
C LEU A 250 13.44 -15.53 4.31
N ALA A 251 13.30 -14.21 4.16
CA ALA A 251 14.03 -13.25 4.97
C ALA A 251 13.51 -13.27 6.41
N SER A 252 14.45 -13.32 7.37
CA SER A 252 14.16 -13.18 8.79
C SER A 252 13.82 -11.73 9.13
N ALA A 253 12.82 -11.53 9.98
CA ALA A 253 12.47 -10.19 10.45
C ALA A 253 13.29 -9.81 11.68
N TYR A 254 13.62 -8.53 11.80
CA TYR A 254 14.43 -7.98 12.86
C TYR A 254 13.74 -6.80 13.54
N TYR A 255 13.75 -6.83 14.88
CA TYR A 255 13.21 -5.75 15.68
C TYR A 255 14.32 -4.84 16.17
N ALA A 256 14.15 -3.53 16.06
CA ALA A 256 15.10 -2.55 16.60
C ALA A 256 14.82 -2.37 18.10
N GLU A 257 15.73 -2.85 18.95
CA GLU A 257 15.63 -2.79 20.40
C GLU A 257 16.94 -2.26 20.99
N ALA A 258 16.87 -1.22 21.79
CA ALA A 258 18.02 -0.61 22.50
C ALA A 258 19.24 -0.35 21.59
N GLY A 259 19.02 0.04 20.33
CA GLY A 259 20.09 0.34 19.38
C GLY A 259 20.68 -0.87 18.66
N ALA A 260 20.13 -2.06 18.86
CA ALA A 260 20.50 -3.28 18.15
C ALA A 260 19.33 -3.84 17.35
N LEU A 261 19.63 -4.65 16.32
CA LEU A 261 18.66 -5.42 15.59
C LEU A 261 18.63 -6.85 16.16
N VAL A 262 17.49 -7.28 16.71
CA VAL A 262 17.30 -8.61 17.26
C VAL A 262 16.32 -9.39 16.38
N PRO A 263 16.54 -10.71 16.16
CA PRO A 263 15.62 -11.51 15.37
C PRO A 263 14.24 -11.54 16.01
N VAL A 264 13.19 -11.36 15.22
CA VAL A 264 11.82 -11.56 15.69
C VAL A 264 11.56 -13.07 15.74
N PRO A 265 11.01 -13.59 16.85
CA PRO A 265 10.65 -15.01 16.94
C PRO A 265 9.75 -15.42 15.78
N GLU A 266 10.09 -16.52 15.13
CA GLU A 266 9.37 -17.03 13.96
C GLU A 266 7.86 -17.21 14.21
N ALA A 267 7.51 -17.66 15.43
CA ALA A 267 6.11 -17.85 15.84
C ALA A 267 5.24 -16.59 15.74
N LEU A 268 5.83 -15.39 15.83
CA LEU A 268 5.08 -14.13 15.81
C LEU A 268 4.74 -13.66 14.39
N LEU A 269 5.57 -13.99 13.39
CA LEU A 269 5.46 -13.42 12.05
C LEU A 269 5.17 -14.47 10.97
N LEU A 270 5.72 -15.67 11.08
CA LEU A 270 5.80 -16.63 9.98
C LEU A 270 4.84 -17.82 10.12
N GLU A 271 4.44 -18.16 11.34
CA GLU A 271 3.61 -19.32 11.60
C GLU A 271 2.34 -19.42 10.74
N PRO A 272 1.57 -18.33 10.53
CA PRO A 272 0.35 -18.42 9.74
C PRO A 272 0.59 -18.91 8.32
N ASN A 273 1.67 -18.45 7.67
CA ASN A 273 1.99 -18.80 6.30
C ASN A 273 2.43 -20.28 6.17
N PHE A 274 3.12 -20.84 7.16
CA PHE A 274 3.71 -22.18 7.11
C PHE A 274 2.87 -23.25 7.82
N LYS A 275 2.10 -22.91 8.84
CA LYS A 275 1.29 -23.87 9.61
C LYS A 275 -0.13 -24.08 9.08
N GLY A 276 -0.44 -23.55 7.90
CA GLY A 276 -1.74 -23.75 7.27
C GLY A 276 -2.91 -23.20 8.09
N LYS A 277 -2.71 -22.08 8.79
CA LYS A 277 -3.77 -21.38 9.51
C LYS A 277 -4.85 -20.91 8.52
N PRO A 278 -6.13 -20.88 8.93
CA PRO A 278 -7.22 -20.55 8.02
C PRO A 278 -7.25 -19.08 7.60
N MET A 279 -6.70 -18.14 8.41
CA MET A 279 -6.72 -16.72 8.12
C MET A 279 -5.89 -16.40 6.88
N THR A 280 -6.55 -15.89 5.85
CA THR A 280 -5.93 -15.31 4.64
C THR A 280 -6.17 -13.81 4.63
N MET A 281 -5.34 -13.08 5.41
CA MET A 281 -5.50 -11.65 5.62
C MET A 281 -5.45 -10.88 4.29
N GLY A 282 -6.48 -10.09 4.01
CA GLY A 282 -6.50 -9.17 2.88
C GLY A 282 -5.59 -7.96 3.08
N GLY A 283 -5.35 -7.62 4.33
CA GLY A 283 -4.54 -6.47 4.72
C GLY A 283 -3.06 -6.72 4.89
N ALA A 284 -2.56 -8.00 4.97
CA ALA A 284 -1.18 -8.22 5.43
C ALA A 284 -0.54 -9.58 5.11
N GLY A 285 -1.19 -10.50 4.43
CA GLY A 285 -0.81 -11.93 4.49
C GLY A 285 0.11 -12.46 3.38
N ILE A 286 0.40 -11.68 2.34
CA ILE A 286 1.19 -12.16 1.19
C ILE A 286 2.68 -12.27 1.55
N VAL A 287 3.28 -13.37 1.09
CA VAL A 287 4.72 -13.55 0.97
C VAL A 287 5.06 -13.56 -0.53
N THR A 288 6.12 -12.87 -0.94
CA THR A 288 6.49 -12.71 -2.36
C THR A 288 7.97 -12.37 -2.51
N THR A 289 8.48 -12.38 -3.74
CA THR A 289 9.80 -11.84 -4.11
C THR A 289 9.67 -10.41 -4.64
N VAL A 290 10.78 -9.68 -4.73
CA VAL A 290 10.81 -8.35 -5.37
C VAL A 290 10.43 -8.43 -6.86
N ASP A 291 10.80 -9.51 -7.57
CA ASP A 291 10.47 -9.73 -8.98
C ASP A 291 8.96 -9.93 -9.20
N ASP A 292 8.33 -10.77 -8.39
CA ASP A 292 6.89 -10.98 -8.49
C ASP A 292 6.12 -9.69 -8.16
N TYR A 293 6.54 -8.99 -7.10
CA TYR A 293 5.87 -7.73 -6.76
C TYR A 293 6.13 -6.63 -7.79
N MET A 294 7.32 -6.58 -8.40
CA MET A 294 7.60 -5.71 -9.55
C MET A 294 6.71 -6.06 -10.73
N THR A 295 6.43 -7.33 -10.98
CA THR A 295 5.50 -7.77 -12.03
C THR A 295 4.09 -7.19 -11.79
N PHE A 296 3.62 -7.21 -10.53
CA PHE A 296 2.37 -6.54 -10.14
C PHE A 296 2.43 -5.01 -10.34
N ALA A 297 3.52 -4.37 -9.89
CA ALA A 297 3.71 -2.92 -10.04
C ALA A 297 3.76 -2.50 -11.53
N ARG A 298 4.39 -3.29 -12.40
CA ARG A 298 4.41 -3.08 -13.86
C ARG A 298 3.02 -3.24 -14.48
N MET A 299 2.19 -4.17 -14.00
CA MET A 299 0.80 -4.28 -14.43
C MET A 299 0.03 -3.00 -14.09
N LEU A 300 0.25 -2.43 -12.90
CA LEU A 300 -0.34 -1.14 -12.52
C LEU A 300 0.19 0.00 -13.41
N LEU A 301 1.51 0.09 -13.65
CA LEU A 301 2.12 1.07 -14.54
C LEU A 301 1.55 0.95 -15.97
N GLY A 302 1.36 -0.27 -16.45
CA GLY A 302 0.74 -0.59 -17.74
C GLY A 302 -0.78 -0.42 -17.78
N GLN A 303 -1.34 0.38 -16.88
CA GLN A 303 -2.78 0.70 -16.83
C GLN A 303 -3.68 -0.55 -16.74
N GLY A 304 -3.28 -1.50 -15.90
CA GLY A 304 -4.03 -2.73 -15.66
C GLY A 304 -3.71 -3.87 -16.63
N THR A 305 -2.68 -3.72 -17.47
CA THR A 305 -2.27 -4.72 -18.46
C THR A 305 -0.76 -4.94 -18.42
N LEU A 306 -0.32 -6.18 -18.49
CA LEU A 306 1.09 -6.55 -18.64
C LEU A 306 1.27 -7.63 -19.70
N ASN A 307 2.16 -7.43 -20.68
CA ASN A 307 2.48 -8.37 -21.74
C ASN A 307 1.22 -8.93 -22.47
N GLY A 308 0.22 -8.07 -22.70
CA GLY A 308 -1.05 -8.45 -23.31
C GLY A 308 -2.07 -9.08 -22.35
N THR A 309 -1.69 -9.44 -21.13
CA THR A 309 -2.59 -9.96 -20.10
C THR A 309 -3.26 -8.79 -19.36
N ARG A 310 -4.57 -8.67 -19.50
CA ARG A 310 -5.36 -7.64 -18.80
C ARG A 310 -5.88 -8.19 -17.48
N ILE A 311 -5.55 -7.48 -16.39
CA ILE A 311 -6.03 -7.74 -15.03
C ILE A 311 -7.20 -6.81 -14.69
N LEU A 312 -7.11 -5.53 -15.08
CA LEU A 312 -8.14 -4.50 -14.90
C LEU A 312 -8.30 -3.66 -16.17
N LYS A 313 -9.45 -3.00 -16.33
CA LYS A 313 -9.63 -1.96 -17.35
C LYS A 313 -8.84 -0.69 -16.95
N PRO A 314 -8.31 0.06 -17.93
CA PRO A 314 -7.63 1.33 -17.64
C PRO A 314 -8.49 2.33 -16.85
N SER A 315 -9.80 2.37 -17.10
CA SER A 315 -10.75 3.21 -16.37
C SER A 315 -10.87 2.84 -14.89
N THR A 316 -10.84 1.55 -14.59
CA THR A 316 -10.89 1.04 -13.21
C THR A 316 -9.60 1.36 -12.47
N LEU A 317 -8.45 1.16 -13.12
CA LEU A 317 -7.18 1.52 -12.50
C LEU A 317 -7.10 3.04 -12.25
N ARG A 318 -7.50 3.88 -13.19
CA ARG A 318 -7.59 5.33 -12.94
C ARG A 318 -8.45 5.67 -11.73
N LEU A 319 -9.60 4.99 -11.56
CA LEU A 319 -10.43 5.18 -10.36
C LEU A 319 -9.66 4.80 -9.08
N MET A 320 -8.90 3.70 -9.11
CA MET A 320 -8.11 3.26 -7.96
C MET A 320 -6.97 4.22 -7.63
N THR A 321 -6.36 4.84 -8.63
CA THR A 321 -5.18 5.71 -8.50
C THR A 321 -5.50 7.21 -8.56
N THR A 322 -6.74 7.58 -8.34
CA THR A 322 -7.20 8.97 -8.16
C THR A 322 -7.67 9.15 -6.73
N ASP A 323 -7.47 10.34 -6.16
CA ASP A 323 -7.93 10.64 -4.81
C ASP A 323 -9.45 10.45 -4.69
N GLN A 324 -9.87 9.54 -3.83
CA GLN A 324 -11.26 9.18 -3.57
C GLN A 324 -11.78 9.80 -2.26
N LEU A 325 -10.95 10.54 -1.54
CA LEU A 325 -11.38 11.15 -0.29
C LEU A 325 -12.38 12.27 -0.56
N ASP A 326 -13.40 12.34 0.27
CA ASP A 326 -14.30 13.48 0.27
C ASP A 326 -13.50 14.74 0.69
N PRO A 327 -13.49 15.81 -0.13
CA PRO A 327 -12.75 17.03 0.21
C PRO A 327 -13.25 17.69 1.50
N ARG A 328 -14.45 17.34 1.97
CA ARG A 328 -15.00 17.79 3.25
C ARG A 328 -14.36 17.12 4.47
N ILE A 329 -13.60 16.03 4.29
CA ILE A 329 -12.81 15.45 5.38
C ILE A 329 -11.61 16.36 5.64
N PRO A 330 -11.56 17.11 6.76
CA PRO A 330 -10.46 18.02 7.03
C PRO A 330 -9.15 17.25 7.25
N THR A 331 -8.02 17.93 7.04
CA THR A 331 -6.69 17.30 7.10
C THR A 331 -6.40 16.67 8.46
N GLU A 332 -6.83 17.29 9.55
CA GLU A 332 -6.71 16.78 10.92
C GLU A 332 -7.46 15.47 11.16
N ASN A 333 -8.46 15.17 10.32
CA ASN A 333 -9.23 13.92 10.37
C ASN A 333 -8.68 12.84 9.42
N ARG A 334 -7.46 13.00 8.92
CA ARG A 334 -6.80 12.05 7.99
C ARG A 334 -5.68 11.26 8.66
N GLN A 335 -5.75 11.05 9.96
CA GLN A 335 -4.78 10.32 10.79
C GLN A 335 -3.32 10.70 10.41
N TRP A 336 -2.46 9.72 10.10
CA TRP A 336 -1.07 9.93 9.69
C TRP A 336 -0.89 10.07 8.15
N LEU A 337 -1.96 10.11 7.38
CA LEU A 337 -1.88 10.19 5.91
C LEU A 337 -1.07 11.42 5.43
N PRO A 338 -1.19 12.62 6.04
CA PRO A 338 -0.36 13.77 5.67
C PRO A 338 1.15 13.54 5.79
N GLY A 339 1.61 12.67 6.68
CA GLY A 339 3.02 12.30 6.83
C GLY A 339 3.62 11.54 5.65
N LYS A 340 2.78 11.07 4.73
CA LYS A 340 3.23 10.39 3.50
C LYS A 340 3.51 11.37 2.35
N GLY A 341 3.09 12.63 2.49
CA GLY A 341 3.29 13.70 1.51
C GLY A 341 1.98 14.41 1.12
N SER A 342 2.08 15.34 0.18
CA SER A 342 0.96 16.10 -0.34
C SER A 342 0.10 15.24 -1.26
N GLY A 343 -0.98 14.66 -0.73
CA GLY A 343 -1.84 13.75 -1.47
C GLY A 343 -3.10 13.33 -0.75
N GLY A 344 -3.76 12.35 -1.32
CA GLY A 344 -4.98 11.74 -0.84
C GLY A 344 -4.88 10.21 -0.84
N PHE A 345 -6.03 9.55 -0.88
CA PHE A 345 -6.13 8.11 -0.87
C PHE A 345 -7.10 7.63 -1.94
N GLY A 346 -6.62 6.74 -2.78
CA GLY A 346 -7.43 6.08 -3.80
C GLY A 346 -8.13 4.84 -3.25
N ILE A 347 -8.04 3.75 -3.96
CA ILE A 347 -8.47 2.42 -3.49
C ILE A 347 -7.22 1.65 -3.07
N ASP A 348 -7.05 1.50 -1.75
CA ASP A 348 -5.91 0.82 -1.09
C ASP A 348 -4.52 1.36 -1.46
N LEU A 349 -4.44 2.60 -1.93
CA LEU A 349 -3.22 3.28 -2.37
C LEU A 349 -3.24 4.75 -1.94
N PHE A 350 -2.09 5.26 -1.48
CA PHE A 350 -1.86 6.70 -1.43
C PHE A 350 -1.69 7.23 -2.86
N VAL A 351 -2.19 8.43 -3.14
CA VAL A 351 -2.09 9.13 -4.42
C VAL A 351 -1.52 10.51 -4.19
N ARG A 352 -0.42 10.86 -4.85
CA ARG A 352 0.16 12.19 -4.78
C ARG A 352 -0.62 13.16 -5.66
N THR A 353 -1.08 14.26 -5.05
CA THR A 353 -1.89 15.29 -5.75
C THR A 353 -1.15 16.62 -5.93
N ALA A 354 0.00 16.79 -5.29
CA ALA A 354 0.87 17.97 -5.45
C ALA A 354 2.35 17.56 -5.37
N PRO A 355 3.26 18.34 -5.97
CA PRO A 355 4.70 18.09 -5.85
C PRO A 355 5.15 18.18 -4.39
N PRO A 356 6.33 17.64 -4.03
CA PRO A 356 6.89 17.77 -2.69
C PRO A 356 7.02 19.25 -2.28
N GLN A 357 6.48 19.62 -1.13
CA GLN A 357 6.44 21.00 -0.63
C GLN A 357 7.64 21.34 0.25
N SER A 358 8.38 20.34 0.71
CA SER A 358 9.54 20.53 1.58
C SER A 358 10.56 19.38 1.40
N PRO A 359 11.83 19.58 1.83
CA PRO A 359 12.83 18.51 1.86
C PRO A 359 12.46 17.33 2.75
N GLN A 360 11.51 17.50 3.67
CA GLN A 360 11.08 16.45 4.60
C GLN A 360 9.99 15.55 3.98
N GLU A 361 9.41 15.95 2.84
CA GLU A 361 8.46 15.11 2.12
C GLU A 361 9.16 14.07 1.23
N ASN A 362 8.46 12.96 0.99
CA ASN A 362 8.87 11.96 0.02
C ASN A 362 9.03 12.58 -1.38
N ARG A 363 10.15 12.30 -2.07
CA ARG A 363 10.31 12.66 -3.48
C ARG A 363 9.38 11.83 -4.36
N GLY A 364 8.89 12.42 -5.45
CA GLY A 364 7.99 11.78 -6.39
C GLY A 364 7.21 12.78 -7.25
N SER A 365 6.55 12.28 -8.28
CA SER A 365 5.78 13.09 -9.23
C SER A 365 4.30 13.16 -8.85
N VAL A 366 3.61 14.21 -9.27
CA VAL A 366 2.14 14.27 -9.20
C VAL A 366 1.54 13.10 -10.00
N GLY A 367 0.56 12.43 -9.43
CA GLY A 367 -0.06 11.24 -10.03
C GLY A 367 0.65 9.93 -9.69
N GLU A 368 1.80 9.95 -8.98
CA GLU A 368 2.34 8.71 -8.42
C GLU A 368 1.38 8.13 -7.40
N PHE A 369 1.43 6.81 -7.25
CA PHE A 369 0.69 6.12 -6.23
C PHE A 369 1.55 5.01 -5.60
N PHE A 370 1.32 4.75 -4.32
CA PHE A 370 2.17 3.83 -3.56
C PHE A 370 1.47 3.25 -2.33
N TRP A 371 2.06 2.22 -1.77
CA TRP A 371 1.81 1.77 -0.42
C TRP A 371 3.06 1.15 0.18
N ASP A 372 3.00 0.86 1.47
CA ASP A 372 4.13 0.35 2.25
C ASP A 372 3.75 -0.87 3.09
N GLY A 373 4.77 -1.54 3.62
CA GLY A 373 4.66 -2.70 4.50
C GLY A 373 5.28 -2.43 5.87
N PHE A 374 4.70 -3.04 6.90
CA PHE A 374 5.11 -2.87 8.30
C PHE A 374 6.62 -3.05 8.56
N PRO A 375 7.34 -4.02 7.92
CA PRO A 375 8.78 -4.13 8.09
C PRO A 375 9.58 -3.14 7.22
N SER A 376 9.09 -1.92 7.06
CA SER A 376 9.72 -0.81 6.31
C SER A 376 9.88 -1.08 4.80
N MET A 377 9.05 -1.96 4.23
CA MET A 377 8.97 -2.18 2.79
C MET A 377 8.20 -1.06 2.10
N LEU A 378 8.50 -0.84 0.83
CA LEU A 378 7.87 0.21 0.03
C LEU A 378 7.77 -0.21 -1.44
N PHE A 379 6.67 0.13 -2.10
CA PHE A 379 6.63 0.20 -3.55
C PHE A 379 5.95 1.48 -3.99
N TRP A 380 6.30 1.96 -5.17
CA TRP A 380 5.53 3.00 -5.86
C TRP A 380 5.54 2.82 -7.36
N VAL A 381 4.55 3.41 -7.99
CA VAL A 381 4.44 3.55 -9.42
C VAL A 381 4.35 5.04 -9.72
N ASP A 382 5.22 5.53 -10.58
CA ASP A 382 5.29 6.91 -11.05
C ASP A 382 5.02 6.94 -12.57
N PRO A 383 3.76 7.11 -12.99
CA PRO A 383 3.42 7.13 -14.42
C PRO A 383 4.06 8.29 -15.18
N ALA A 384 4.33 9.42 -14.51
CA ALA A 384 4.97 10.59 -15.14
C ALA A 384 6.42 10.32 -15.51
N GLN A 385 7.05 9.32 -14.85
CA GLN A 385 8.41 8.87 -15.12
C GLN A 385 8.48 7.53 -15.85
N ASP A 386 7.35 6.93 -16.23
CA ASP A 386 7.29 5.52 -16.70
C ASP A 386 8.12 4.60 -15.80
N MET A 387 7.88 4.68 -14.48
CA MET A 387 8.71 4.04 -13.47
C MET A 387 7.88 3.28 -12.44
N ALA A 388 8.39 2.11 -12.04
CA ALA A 388 7.94 1.39 -10.86
C ALA A 388 9.15 0.98 -10.02
N VAL A 389 8.99 1.02 -8.70
CA VAL A 389 10.07 0.70 -7.76
C VAL A 389 9.53 -0.20 -6.64
N VAL A 390 10.33 -1.19 -6.26
CA VAL A 390 10.10 -2.04 -5.10
C VAL A 390 11.33 -1.99 -4.22
N PHE A 391 11.14 -1.69 -2.94
CA PHE A 391 12.15 -1.72 -1.89
C PHE A 391 11.75 -2.74 -0.84
N ALA A 392 12.63 -3.67 -0.53
CA ALA A 392 12.37 -4.76 0.39
C ALA A 392 13.40 -4.80 1.52
N THR A 393 12.90 -4.87 2.73
CA THR A 393 13.64 -5.12 3.98
C THR A 393 12.70 -5.79 4.98
N GLN A 394 13.22 -6.31 6.09
CA GLN A 394 12.42 -6.94 7.15
C GLN A 394 12.76 -6.32 8.52
N LYS A 395 12.83 -4.97 8.57
CA LYS A 395 13.14 -4.20 9.78
C LYS A 395 11.87 -3.64 10.41
N ILE A 396 11.68 -3.92 11.69
CA ILE A 396 10.58 -3.47 12.56
C ILE A 396 11.18 -2.64 13.70
N PRO A 397 10.50 -1.60 14.22
CA PRO A 397 9.27 -1.00 13.72
C PRO A 397 9.47 -0.23 12.41
N PHE A 398 8.36 0.17 11.83
CA PHE A 398 8.31 0.97 10.60
C PHE A 398 9.17 2.25 10.67
N ASP A 399 9.91 2.54 9.60
CA ASP A 399 10.85 3.66 9.52
C ASP A 399 10.53 4.59 8.34
N ASN A 400 9.78 5.66 8.60
CA ASN A 400 9.45 6.69 7.60
C ASN A 400 10.69 7.40 7.03
N ALA A 401 11.74 7.57 7.84
CA ALA A 401 12.96 8.22 7.38
C ALA A 401 13.66 7.36 6.32
N MET A 402 13.67 6.04 6.51
CA MET A 402 14.23 5.11 5.53
C MET A 402 13.53 5.21 4.17
N HIS A 403 12.20 5.36 4.15
CA HIS A 403 11.44 5.53 2.91
C HIS A 403 11.77 6.83 2.20
N ARG A 404 11.85 7.94 2.94
CA ARG A 404 12.21 9.25 2.37
C ARG A 404 13.62 9.22 1.78
N GLU A 405 14.59 8.73 2.55
CA GLU A 405 15.99 8.64 2.13
C GLU A 405 16.16 7.69 0.92
N PHE A 406 15.42 6.58 0.89
CA PHE A 406 15.44 5.69 -0.27
C PHE A 406 14.88 6.37 -1.52
N ARG A 407 13.78 7.14 -1.41
CA ARG A 407 13.26 7.93 -2.52
C ARG A 407 14.26 8.99 -2.99
N GLU A 408 14.99 9.62 -2.05
CA GLU A 408 16.10 10.52 -2.39
C GLU A 408 17.25 9.78 -3.10
N ALA A 409 17.54 8.55 -2.71
CA ALA A 409 18.52 7.72 -3.41
C ALA A 409 18.07 7.37 -4.84
N VAL A 410 16.79 7.13 -5.06
CA VAL A 410 16.24 6.88 -6.40
C VAL A 410 16.19 8.18 -7.20
N TYR A 411 15.46 9.19 -6.76
CA TYR A 411 15.18 10.41 -7.55
C TYR A 411 16.30 11.46 -7.52
N GLY A 412 17.08 11.54 -6.46
CA GLY A 412 17.95 12.67 -6.11
C GLY A 412 17.28 13.61 -5.11
N ALA A 413 18.09 14.25 -4.27
CA ALA A 413 17.60 15.10 -3.18
C ALA A 413 16.81 16.34 -3.67
N ASP A 414 17.15 16.85 -4.84
CA ASP A 414 16.56 18.06 -5.41
C ASP A 414 15.38 17.80 -6.36
N TYR A 415 14.98 16.52 -6.52
CA TYR A 415 13.89 16.18 -7.43
C TYR A 415 12.55 16.75 -6.97
N GLN A 416 11.87 17.47 -7.87
CA GLN A 416 10.57 18.10 -7.63
C GLN A 416 9.42 17.46 -8.43
N GLY A 417 9.73 16.51 -9.29
CA GLY A 417 8.81 15.98 -10.28
C GLY A 417 8.83 16.80 -11.58
N PRO A 418 8.28 16.27 -12.69
CA PRO A 418 8.04 17.08 -13.86
C PRO A 418 7.09 18.23 -13.49
N ALA A 419 7.32 19.41 -14.08
CA ALA A 419 6.37 20.51 -13.95
C ALA A 419 5.00 20.01 -14.45
N GLY A 420 4.00 20.03 -13.59
CA GLY A 420 2.65 19.65 -13.99
C GLY A 420 2.12 20.60 -15.06
N ASP A 421 1.46 20.03 -16.07
CA ASP A 421 0.72 20.78 -17.09
C ASP A 421 -0.48 21.49 -16.47
#